data_d067a3918569429a7e7d5062e348472d
#
_entry.id   d067a3918569429a7e7d5062e348472d
#
_cell.length_a   1.000
_cell.length_b   1.000
_cell.length_c   1.000
_cell.angle_alpha   90.00
_cell.angle_beta   90.00
_cell.angle_gamma   90.00
#
_symmetry.space_group_name_H-M   'P 1'
#
loop_
_entity.id
_entity.type
_entity.pdbx_description
1 polymer ?
#
loop_
_entity_poly.entity_id
_entity_poly.type
_entity_poly.pdbx_seq_one_letter_code
_entity_poly.pdbx_strand_id
1 'polypeptide(L)'
;MGKKVERKLMRGLDEKQLNEFKDSKWFEFYKRHQDELFLGIRNNYVNIYYKGMNIAKLQVSFNEATISNRYMYKNFKGKSEYQTISFDEFKEKYESVIKPEVEKHIEKNQLWEKETQQALILKNNMNCKNNKSNWVCIDMEYIKQRKNNEVYGGKTFGRFDIIAVNKNNFKVALIELKVGKNAIGGKSGILKHAQDWENFKKQQLFSKDIDNGHNCLKQEIINIINNKIFLEEDYPIKQCSEENFKNIEPSFYFLICSGDMTINEIKNEVRKYLWSEEKCSKYNIKKVSTNNVENVMKYDISKKGAGELYCEFLFAEGQKENVNINDIIDDKNYDRNIE
;
A
#
# COMPACT_ATOMS: atom_id res chain seq x y z
N MET A 1 27.49 20.24 24.88
CA MET A 1 27.49 19.25 23.81
C MET A 1 26.12 18.57 23.80
N GLY A 2 25.21 18.98 22.91
CA GLY A 2 23.88 18.37 22.78
C GLY A 2 24.02 16.98 22.18
N LYS A 3 23.46 15.96 22.84
CA LYS A 3 23.31 14.63 22.27
C LYS A 3 22.52 14.77 20.96
N LYS A 4 23.15 14.49 19.82
CA LYS A 4 22.42 14.25 18.57
C LYS A 4 21.44 13.11 18.84
N VAL A 5 20.14 13.42 18.90
CA VAL A 5 19.11 12.40 18.91
C VAL A 5 19.18 11.74 17.55
N GLU A 6 19.67 10.50 17.48
CA GLU A 6 19.58 9.70 16.25
C GLU A 6 18.10 9.63 15.87
N ARG A 7 17.75 10.26 14.74
CA ARG A 7 16.42 10.12 14.15
C ARG A 7 16.23 8.64 13.81
N LYS A 8 15.36 7.95 14.52
CA LYS A 8 14.95 6.61 14.15
C LYS A 8 14.32 6.68 12.76
N LEU A 9 14.98 6.08 11.77
CA LEU A 9 14.40 5.91 10.44
C LEU A 9 13.08 5.15 10.58
N MET A 10 11.98 5.81 10.27
CA MET A 10 10.70 5.12 10.14
C MET A 10 10.51 4.78 8.65
N ARG A 11 10.45 3.50 8.32
CA ARG A 11 10.53 2.96 6.96
C ARG A 11 11.80 3.37 6.22
N GLY A 12 12.79 2.54 6.35
CA GLY A 12 14.10 2.66 5.73
C GLY A 12 15.08 1.69 6.36
N LEU A 13 16.13 1.40 5.63
CA LEU A 13 17.34 0.72 6.06
C LEU A 13 18.46 1.75 6.03
N ASP A 14 19.39 1.67 6.97
CA ASP A 14 20.65 2.44 6.88
C ASP A 14 21.60 1.83 5.85
N GLU A 15 22.70 2.53 5.54
CA GLU A 15 23.66 2.13 4.53
C GLU A 15 24.27 0.74 4.81
N LYS A 16 24.59 0.45 6.08
CA LYS A 16 25.12 -0.84 6.49
C LYS A 16 24.11 -1.96 6.23
N GLN A 17 22.86 -1.76 6.65
CA GLN A 17 21.77 -2.71 6.45
C GLN A 17 21.47 -2.93 4.96
N LEU A 18 21.55 -1.86 4.14
CA LEU A 18 21.34 -1.98 2.69
C LEU A 18 22.41 -2.85 2.04
N ASN A 19 23.70 -2.64 2.39
CA ASN A 19 24.78 -3.47 1.88
C ASN A 19 24.62 -4.92 2.33
N GLU A 20 24.41 -5.16 3.64
CA GLU A 20 24.21 -6.52 4.17
C GLU A 20 23.02 -7.24 3.51
N PHE A 21 21.92 -6.52 3.27
CA PHE A 21 20.76 -7.11 2.60
C PHE A 21 21.04 -7.40 1.12
N LYS A 22 21.67 -6.46 0.41
CA LYS A 22 22.03 -6.62 -1.01
C LYS A 22 22.94 -7.83 -1.27
N ASP A 23 23.84 -8.11 -0.32
CA ASP A 23 24.77 -9.23 -0.40
C ASP A 23 24.18 -10.54 0.14
N SER A 24 22.96 -10.52 0.65
CA SER A 24 22.33 -11.69 1.27
C SER A 24 21.74 -12.65 0.25
N LYS A 25 21.71 -13.96 0.60
CA LYS A 25 20.97 -14.98 -0.15
C LYS A 25 19.48 -14.65 -0.29
N TRP A 26 18.89 -13.91 0.65
CA TRP A 26 17.49 -13.49 0.62
C TRP A 26 17.20 -12.49 -0.49
N PHE A 27 18.11 -11.54 -0.71
CA PHE A 27 17.94 -10.58 -1.80
C PHE A 27 18.13 -11.24 -3.16
N GLU A 28 19.11 -12.15 -3.28
CA GLU A 28 19.30 -12.95 -4.49
C GLU A 28 18.05 -13.80 -4.80
N PHE A 29 17.45 -14.42 -3.78
CA PHE A 29 16.20 -15.16 -3.91
C PHE A 29 15.06 -14.25 -4.36
N TYR A 30 14.87 -13.10 -3.71
CA TYR A 30 13.86 -12.12 -4.11
C TYR A 30 14.04 -11.70 -5.57
N LYS A 31 15.24 -11.39 -6.01
CA LYS A 31 15.52 -11.00 -7.42
C LYS A 31 15.11 -12.06 -8.43
N ARG A 32 15.28 -13.33 -8.10
CA ARG A 32 14.85 -14.43 -8.99
C ARG A 32 13.34 -14.62 -9.05
N HIS A 33 12.63 -14.17 -8.05
CA HIS A 33 11.17 -14.32 -7.89
C HIS A 33 10.43 -12.98 -7.85
N GLN A 34 10.99 -11.90 -8.39
CA GLN A 34 10.37 -10.57 -8.33
C GLN A 34 9.12 -10.41 -9.21
N ASP A 35 8.81 -11.40 -10.04
CA ASP A 35 7.57 -11.54 -10.79
C ASP A 35 6.38 -11.95 -9.91
N GLU A 36 6.64 -12.63 -8.79
CA GLU A 36 5.63 -13.10 -7.85
C GLU A 36 5.80 -12.54 -6.42
N LEU A 37 6.95 -12.01 -6.07
CA LEU A 37 7.24 -11.47 -4.75
C LEU A 37 7.27 -9.94 -4.73
N PHE A 38 6.82 -9.37 -3.62
CA PHE A 38 6.96 -7.94 -3.35
C PHE A 38 7.85 -7.69 -2.14
N LEU A 39 8.81 -6.76 -2.29
CA LEU A 39 9.73 -6.35 -1.24
C LEU A 39 9.21 -5.10 -0.53
N GLY A 40 8.83 -5.23 0.72
CA GLY A 40 8.40 -4.12 1.57
C GLY A 40 9.50 -3.67 2.53
N ILE A 41 10.02 -2.46 2.35
CA ILE A 41 10.99 -1.84 3.25
C ILE A 41 10.25 -1.27 4.46
N ARG A 42 10.74 -1.60 5.65
CA ARG A 42 10.14 -1.24 6.92
C ARG A 42 11.16 -0.52 7.80
N ASN A 43 10.83 -0.27 9.07
CA ASN A 43 11.74 0.37 10.02
C ASN A 43 12.84 -0.61 10.45
N ASN A 44 14.01 -0.52 9.83
CA ASN A 44 15.18 -1.38 10.06
C ASN A 44 14.93 -2.88 9.82
N TYR A 45 13.99 -3.23 8.95
CA TYR A 45 13.75 -4.60 8.51
C TYR A 45 13.06 -4.62 7.15
N VAL A 46 13.04 -5.79 6.53
CA VAL A 46 12.41 -6.05 5.24
C VAL A 46 11.36 -7.13 5.38
N ASN A 47 10.23 -6.95 4.72
CA ASN A 47 9.23 -8.00 4.52
C ASN A 47 9.25 -8.48 3.07
N ILE A 48 9.16 -9.79 2.88
CA ILE A 48 8.88 -10.41 1.58
C ILE A 48 7.42 -10.88 1.59
N TYR A 49 6.68 -10.46 0.58
CA TYR A 49 5.26 -10.79 0.43
C TYR A 49 5.06 -11.71 -0.77
N TYR A 50 4.18 -12.70 -0.58
CA TYR A 50 3.63 -13.56 -1.63
C TYR A 50 2.11 -13.50 -1.57
N LYS A 51 1.46 -13.13 -2.69
CA LYS A 51 0.00 -12.95 -2.77
C LYS A 51 -0.58 -12.09 -1.62
N GLY A 52 0.13 -11.01 -1.26
CA GLY A 52 -0.25 -10.09 -0.18
C GLY A 52 0.02 -10.59 1.25
N MET A 53 0.51 -11.82 1.39
CA MET A 53 0.85 -12.38 2.70
C MET A 53 2.34 -12.24 3.00
N ASN A 54 2.68 -11.75 4.20
CA ASN A 54 4.08 -11.68 4.63
C ASN A 54 4.62 -13.08 4.90
N ILE A 55 5.51 -13.56 4.04
CA ILE A 55 6.12 -14.90 4.11
C ILE A 55 7.51 -14.90 4.72
N ALA A 56 8.16 -13.74 4.83
CA ALA A 56 9.44 -13.62 5.51
C ALA A 56 9.64 -12.18 6.01
N LYS A 57 9.91 -12.03 7.31
CA LYS A 57 10.34 -10.80 7.94
C LYS A 57 11.82 -10.93 8.29
N LEU A 58 12.65 -10.14 7.65
CA LEU A 58 14.10 -10.15 7.78
C LEU A 58 14.54 -8.98 8.66
N GLN A 59 15.13 -9.28 9.81
CA GLN A 59 15.64 -8.28 10.76
C GLN A 59 17.15 -8.39 10.83
N VAL A 60 17.80 -7.33 11.25
CA VAL A 60 19.25 -7.16 11.53
C VAL A 60 20.12 -8.31 11.01
N SER A 61 21.20 -8.16 10.39
CA SER A 61 22.11 -9.18 9.82
C SER A 61 21.56 -10.05 8.67
N PHE A 62 20.25 -10.06 8.42
CA PHE A 62 19.60 -10.82 7.31
C PHE A 62 20.02 -12.31 7.19
N ASN A 63 20.39 -12.95 8.30
CA ASN A 63 20.76 -14.36 8.31
C ASN A 63 19.55 -15.28 8.42
N GLU A 64 18.53 -14.82 9.13
CA GLU A 64 17.32 -15.55 9.42
C GLU A 64 16.08 -14.71 9.17
N ALA A 65 14.97 -15.36 8.89
CA ALA A 65 13.66 -14.71 8.76
C ALA A 65 12.71 -15.17 9.86
N THR A 66 11.78 -14.28 10.20
CA THR A 66 10.61 -14.64 11.01
C THR A 66 9.43 -14.91 10.07
N ILE A 67 8.79 -16.05 10.19
CA ILE A 67 7.64 -16.49 9.40
C ILE A 67 6.53 -17.02 10.30
N SER A 68 5.28 -16.92 9.87
CA SER A 68 4.17 -17.58 10.56
C SER A 68 4.24 -19.08 10.38
N ASN A 69 4.14 -19.85 11.49
CA ASN A 69 4.17 -21.30 11.47
C ASN A 69 3.04 -21.92 10.62
N ARG A 70 1.93 -21.20 10.39
CA ARG A 70 0.85 -21.65 9.50
C ARG A 70 1.30 -21.90 8.07
N TYR A 71 2.36 -21.23 7.62
CA TYR A 71 2.92 -21.39 6.28
C TYR A 71 4.06 -22.42 6.22
N MET A 72 4.51 -22.90 7.38
CA MET A 72 5.65 -23.79 7.49
C MET A 72 5.28 -25.29 7.56
N TYR A 73 4.02 -25.60 7.82
CA TYR A 73 3.56 -26.95 8.03
C TYR A 73 2.29 -27.22 7.23
N LYS A 74 2.29 -28.34 6.47
CA LYS A 74 1.10 -28.76 5.72
C LYS A 74 -0.10 -28.96 6.64
N ASN A 75 -1.24 -28.36 6.26
CA ASN A 75 -2.52 -28.48 6.98
C ASN A 75 -2.44 -28.07 8.48
N PHE A 76 -1.70 -27.00 8.76
CA PHE A 76 -1.54 -26.50 10.12
C PHE A 76 -2.88 -26.18 10.80
N LYS A 77 -3.10 -26.73 12.01
CA LYS A 77 -4.34 -26.55 12.78
C LYS A 77 -4.15 -25.80 14.11
N GLY A 78 -2.93 -25.41 14.45
CA GLY A 78 -2.59 -24.73 15.71
C GLY A 78 -2.91 -23.25 15.72
N LYS A 79 -2.60 -22.57 16.84
CA LYS A 79 -2.56 -21.11 16.87
C LYS A 79 -1.44 -20.60 15.99
N SER A 80 -1.72 -19.55 15.23
CA SER A 80 -0.68 -18.90 14.43
C SER A 80 0.31 -18.20 15.34
N GLU A 81 1.53 -18.69 15.34
CA GLU A 81 2.68 -18.11 16.01
C GLU A 81 3.78 -17.84 14.98
N TYR A 82 4.75 -17.06 15.35
CA TYR A 82 5.90 -16.77 14.51
C TYR A 82 7.10 -17.56 14.98
N GLN A 83 7.85 -18.08 14.02
CA GLN A 83 9.11 -18.79 14.28
C GLN A 83 10.22 -18.22 13.42
N THR A 84 11.45 -18.41 13.86
CA THR A 84 12.66 -18.07 13.12
C THR A 84 13.03 -19.23 12.22
N ILE A 85 13.47 -18.92 11.01
CA ILE A 85 13.85 -19.90 9.98
C ILE A 85 15.12 -19.43 9.28
N SER A 86 16.02 -20.36 8.98
CA SER A 86 17.18 -20.11 8.14
C SER A 86 16.80 -19.94 6.66
N PHE A 87 17.69 -19.31 5.87
CA PHE A 87 17.45 -19.19 4.44
C PHE A 87 17.34 -20.55 3.75
N ASP A 88 18.20 -21.50 4.11
CA ASP A 88 18.24 -22.80 3.43
C ASP A 88 16.95 -23.60 3.70
N GLU A 89 16.45 -23.60 4.93
CA GLU A 89 15.15 -24.20 5.27
C GLU A 89 13.98 -23.51 4.57
N PHE A 90 13.99 -22.16 4.50
CA PHE A 90 12.98 -21.42 3.78
C PHE A 90 12.96 -21.79 2.30
N LYS A 91 14.12 -21.81 1.64
CA LYS A 91 14.28 -22.14 0.23
C LYS A 91 13.80 -23.57 -0.08
N GLU A 92 14.14 -24.53 0.77
CA GLU A 92 13.68 -25.92 0.61
C GLU A 92 12.14 -26.04 0.65
N LYS A 93 11.51 -25.27 1.55
CA LYS A 93 10.06 -25.33 1.77
C LYS A 93 9.25 -24.39 0.87
N TYR A 94 9.87 -23.44 0.19
CA TYR A 94 9.16 -22.38 -0.51
C TYR A 94 8.11 -22.90 -1.49
N GLU A 95 8.52 -23.71 -2.47
CA GLU A 95 7.61 -24.24 -3.49
C GLU A 95 6.69 -25.34 -2.95
N SER A 96 7.22 -26.21 -2.09
CA SER A 96 6.55 -27.46 -1.69
C SER A 96 5.60 -27.30 -0.49
N VAL A 97 5.76 -26.26 0.31
CA VAL A 97 5.01 -26.04 1.53
C VAL A 97 4.50 -24.60 1.64
N ILE A 98 5.39 -23.59 1.58
CA ILE A 98 5.03 -22.21 1.93
C ILE A 98 4.00 -21.66 0.94
N LYS A 99 4.25 -21.71 -0.36
CA LYS A 99 3.30 -21.25 -1.39
C LYS A 99 1.94 -21.94 -1.28
N PRO A 100 1.85 -23.28 -1.28
CA PRO A 100 0.56 -23.98 -1.15
C PRO A 100 -0.21 -23.65 0.12
N GLU A 101 0.47 -23.49 1.26
CA GLU A 101 -0.22 -23.17 2.52
C GLU A 101 -0.68 -21.71 2.58
N VAL A 102 0.04 -20.77 1.94
CA VAL A 102 -0.41 -19.39 1.74
C VAL A 102 -1.68 -19.37 0.89
N GLU A 103 -1.69 -20.05 -0.24
CA GLU A 103 -2.84 -20.12 -1.16
C GLU A 103 -4.08 -20.71 -0.47
N LYS A 104 -3.94 -21.84 0.22
CA LYS A 104 -5.01 -22.41 1.04
C LYS A 104 -5.52 -21.44 2.11
N HIS A 105 -4.61 -20.68 2.73
CA HIS A 105 -4.99 -19.68 3.74
C HIS A 105 -5.81 -18.55 3.14
N ILE A 106 -5.42 -18.06 1.95
CA ILE A 106 -6.15 -17.03 1.21
C ILE A 106 -7.55 -17.52 0.85
N GLU A 107 -7.66 -18.70 0.25
CA GLU A 107 -8.95 -19.29 -0.14
C GLU A 107 -9.87 -19.51 1.06
N LYS A 108 -9.37 -20.16 2.10
CA LYS A 108 -10.14 -20.46 3.31
C LYS A 108 -10.71 -19.22 3.99
N ASN A 109 -9.97 -18.10 3.98
CA ASN A 109 -10.34 -16.87 4.66
C ASN A 109 -10.83 -15.78 3.70
N GLN A 110 -10.97 -16.10 2.41
CA GLN A 110 -11.42 -15.19 1.35
C GLN A 110 -10.63 -13.88 1.33
N LEU A 111 -9.30 -13.96 1.44
CA LEU A 111 -8.40 -12.80 1.51
C LEU A 111 -8.09 -12.25 0.10
N TRP A 112 -9.10 -12.19 -0.77
CA TRP A 112 -8.97 -11.78 -2.16
C TRP A 112 -8.43 -10.36 -2.32
N GLU A 113 -8.77 -9.46 -1.40
CA GLU A 113 -8.27 -8.08 -1.41
C GLU A 113 -6.74 -8.02 -1.34
N LYS A 114 -6.12 -8.85 -0.49
CA LYS A 114 -4.66 -8.91 -0.36
C LYS A 114 -3.95 -9.50 -1.59
N GLU A 115 -4.50 -10.57 -2.13
CA GLU A 115 -4.00 -11.18 -3.36
C GLU A 115 -4.11 -10.21 -4.53
N THR A 116 -5.27 -9.59 -4.71
CA THR A 116 -5.52 -8.56 -5.73
C THR A 116 -4.56 -7.37 -5.57
N GLN A 117 -4.33 -6.91 -4.35
CA GLN A 117 -3.42 -5.81 -4.03
C GLN A 117 -2.01 -6.08 -4.58
N GLN A 118 -1.43 -7.24 -4.27
CA GLN A 118 -0.08 -7.56 -4.75
C GLN A 118 -0.04 -7.79 -6.26
N ALA A 119 -1.02 -8.47 -6.83
CA ALA A 119 -1.10 -8.68 -8.28
C ALA A 119 -1.13 -7.36 -9.05
N LEU A 120 -1.92 -6.38 -8.58
CA LEU A 120 -1.97 -5.04 -9.14
C LEU A 120 -0.61 -4.32 -9.06
N ILE A 121 0.05 -4.38 -7.89
CA ILE A 121 1.35 -3.76 -7.67
C ILE A 121 2.39 -4.32 -8.64
N LEU A 122 2.51 -5.63 -8.74
CA LEU A 122 3.50 -6.30 -9.59
C LEU A 122 3.24 -5.96 -11.06
N LYS A 123 1.99 -6.05 -11.52
CA LYS A 123 1.60 -5.70 -12.89
C LYS A 123 1.88 -4.23 -13.22
N ASN A 124 1.50 -3.32 -12.32
CA ASN A 124 1.75 -1.89 -12.50
C ASN A 124 3.25 -1.57 -12.54
N ASN A 125 4.04 -2.15 -11.64
CA ASN A 125 5.49 -1.90 -11.60
C ASN A 125 6.20 -2.48 -12.83
N MET A 126 5.76 -3.63 -13.35
CA MET A 126 6.24 -4.18 -14.61
C MET A 126 5.89 -3.24 -15.77
N ASN A 127 4.68 -2.71 -15.82
CA ASN A 127 4.27 -1.72 -16.81
C ASN A 127 5.12 -0.44 -16.72
N CYS A 128 5.45 0.01 -15.52
CA CYS A 128 6.32 1.16 -15.31
C CYS A 128 7.75 0.93 -15.80
N LYS A 129 8.34 -0.23 -15.52
CA LYS A 129 9.66 -0.64 -16.04
C LYS A 129 9.65 -0.64 -17.58
N ASN A 130 8.57 -1.07 -18.20
CA ASN A 130 8.40 -1.12 -19.65
C ASN A 130 7.91 0.22 -20.27
N ASN A 131 7.94 1.32 -19.53
CA ASN A 131 7.47 2.65 -19.94
C ASN A 131 6.00 2.71 -20.41
N LYS A 132 5.16 1.77 -19.92
CA LYS A 132 3.71 1.77 -20.17
C LYS A 132 2.94 2.47 -19.07
N SER A 133 3.53 2.69 -17.91
CA SER A 133 3.01 3.46 -16.78
C SER A 133 4.04 4.47 -16.30
N ASN A 134 3.59 5.60 -15.75
CA ASN A 134 4.44 6.56 -15.05
C ASN A 134 4.37 6.41 -13.52
N TRP A 135 3.50 5.57 -13.01
CA TRP A 135 3.31 5.34 -11.59
C TRP A 135 4.07 4.10 -11.11
N VAL A 136 4.79 4.27 -10.01
CA VAL A 136 5.54 3.20 -9.32
C VAL A 136 4.86 2.93 -7.99
N CYS A 137 4.41 1.72 -7.75
CA CYS A 137 3.94 1.29 -6.44
C CYS A 137 5.16 1.01 -5.56
N ILE A 138 5.38 1.87 -4.58
CA ILE A 138 6.59 1.84 -3.75
C ILE A 138 6.41 1.05 -2.47
N ASP A 139 5.18 0.98 -1.94
CA ASP A 139 4.86 0.27 -0.70
C ASP A 139 3.44 -0.30 -0.70
N MET A 140 3.22 -1.29 0.16
CA MET A 140 1.92 -1.90 0.43
C MET A 140 1.70 -2.05 1.95
N GLU A 141 0.42 -2.14 2.37
CA GLU A 141 0.06 -2.33 3.79
C GLU A 141 0.68 -1.25 4.70
N TYR A 142 0.59 0.00 4.28
CA TYR A 142 1.10 1.11 5.07
C TYR A 142 0.15 1.44 6.21
N ILE A 143 0.71 1.58 7.41
CA ILE A 143 -0.02 2.02 8.60
C ILE A 143 0.79 3.12 9.28
N LYS A 144 0.22 4.32 9.40
CA LYS A 144 0.76 5.37 10.25
C LYS A 144 0.23 5.21 11.65
N GLN A 145 1.10 4.77 12.57
CA GLN A 145 0.78 4.66 13.99
C GLN A 145 1.37 5.84 14.75
N ARG A 146 0.59 6.42 15.65
CA ARG A 146 1.14 7.23 16.76
C ARG A 146 1.48 6.30 17.92
N LYS A 147 2.73 6.32 18.39
CA LYS A 147 3.08 5.73 19.68
C LYS A 147 2.40 6.53 20.79
N ASN A 148 1.60 5.83 21.57
CA ASN A 148 1.11 6.18 22.92
C ASN A 148 1.18 7.66 23.30
N ASN A 149 0.31 8.49 22.74
CA ASN A 149 -0.10 9.71 23.42
C ASN A 149 -1.51 9.48 23.94
N GLU A 150 -1.69 9.54 25.24
CA GLU A 150 -2.95 9.39 25.97
C GLU A 150 -4.07 10.28 25.42
N VAL A 151 -3.71 11.42 24.81
CA VAL A 151 -4.62 12.39 24.20
C VAL A 151 -5.40 11.84 22.99
N TYR A 152 -4.92 10.81 22.31
CA TYR A 152 -5.55 10.31 21.07
C TYR A 152 -5.93 8.82 21.10
N GLY A 153 -5.83 8.17 22.24
CA GLY A 153 -6.39 6.83 22.47
C GLY A 153 -5.84 5.73 21.55
N GLY A 154 -4.55 5.79 21.15
CA GLY A 154 -3.92 4.74 20.33
C GLY A 154 -4.49 4.59 18.92
N LYS A 155 -5.17 5.59 18.39
CA LYS A 155 -5.83 5.54 17.08
C LYS A 155 -4.80 5.52 15.94
N THR A 156 -5.03 4.64 14.99
CA THR A 156 -4.31 4.60 13.70
C THR A 156 -4.73 5.82 12.88
N PHE A 157 -3.75 6.58 12.38
CA PHE A 157 -3.97 7.73 11.51
C PHE A 157 -3.41 7.43 10.13
N GLY A 158 -4.25 7.10 9.18
CA GLY A 158 -3.85 6.76 7.82
C GLY A 158 -3.43 5.30 7.70
N ARG A 159 -4.28 4.55 7.03
CA ARG A 159 -4.00 3.21 6.52
C ARG A 159 -4.16 3.30 5.01
N PHE A 160 -3.18 2.77 4.29
CA PHE A 160 -3.20 2.75 2.83
C PHE A 160 -2.75 1.37 2.37
N ASP A 161 -3.55 0.77 1.50
CA ASP A 161 -3.21 -0.52 0.93
C ASP A 161 -2.03 -0.41 -0.03
N ILE A 162 -1.99 0.68 -0.84
CA ILE A 162 -0.92 0.92 -1.80
C ILE A 162 -0.48 2.39 -1.70
N ILE A 163 0.83 2.62 -1.73
CA ILE A 163 1.43 3.93 -1.97
C ILE A 163 2.11 3.90 -3.34
N ALA A 164 1.70 4.81 -4.22
CA ALA A 164 2.32 4.95 -5.53
C ALA A 164 2.86 6.37 -5.73
N VAL A 165 3.96 6.48 -6.51
CA VAL A 165 4.60 7.74 -6.84
C VAL A 165 4.78 7.82 -8.36
N ASN A 166 4.45 8.95 -8.94
CA ASN A 166 4.69 9.20 -10.35
C ASN A 166 6.19 9.48 -10.57
N LYS A 167 6.83 8.70 -11.44
CA LYS A 167 8.29 8.78 -11.68
C LYS A 167 8.76 10.07 -12.34
N ASN A 168 7.86 10.83 -12.98
CA ASN A 168 8.21 12.05 -13.73
C ASN A 168 8.02 13.33 -12.90
N ASN A 169 6.95 13.40 -12.08
CA ASN A 169 6.59 14.62 -11.35
C ASN A 169 6.42 14.43 -9.84
N PHE A 170 6.71 13.24 -9.32
CA PHE A 170 6.67 12.88 -7.90
C PHE A 170 5.32 13.09 -7.20
N LYS A 171 4.23 13.21 -7.95
CA LYS A 171 2.88 13.17 -7.37
C LYS A 171 2.69 11.86 -6.60
N VAL A 172 1.98 11.93 -5.49
CA VAL A 172 1.77 10.79 -4.57
C VAL A 172 0.32 10.37 -4.58
N ALA A 173 0.07 9.09 -4.77
CA ALA A 173 -1.24 8.46 -4.65
C ALA A 173 -1.28 7.57 -3.41
N LEU A 174 -2.24 7.83 -2.54
CA LEU A 174 -2.56 7.03 -1.36
C LEU A 174 -3.85 6.26 -1.67
N ILE A 175 -3.74 4.95 -1.79
CA ILE A 175 -4.78 4.12 -2.39
C ILE A 175 -5.31 3.12 -1.37
N GLU A 176 -6.62 3.07 -1.25
CA GLU A 176 -7.37 2.01 -0.57
C GLU A 176 -8.03 1.10 -1.60
N LEU A 177 -7.80 -0.18 -1.51
CA LEU A 177 -8.37 -1.19 -2.38
C LEU A 177 -9.67 -1.74 -1.79
N LYS A 178 -10.66 -1.94 -2.65
CA LYS A 178 -11.90 -2.64 -2.32
C LYS A 178 -12.23 -3.65 -3.40
N VAL A 179 -12.54 -4.88 -3.02
CA VAL A 179 -12.86 -5.95 -3.96
C VAL A 179 -14.29 -6.44 -3.74
N GLY A 180 -15.14 -6.24 -4.75
CA GLY A 180 -16.53 -6.63 -4.73
C GLY A 180 -17.42 -5.79 -3.81
N LYS A 181 -18.72 -6.06 -3.86
CA LYS A 181 -19.76 -5.31 -3.16
C LYS A 181 -19.59 -5.28 -1.63
N ASN A 182 -19.18 -6.39 -1.04
CA ASN A 182 -19.12 -6.53 0.42
C ASN A 182 -18.03 -5.64 1.07
N ALA A 183 -17.03 -5.22 0.29
CA ALA A 183 -15.95 -4.36 0.76
C ALA A 183 -16.30 -2.85 0.77
N ILE A 184 -17.40 -2.43 0.11
CA ILE A 184 -17.80 -1.03 0.00
C ILE A 184 -18.22 -0.45 1.35
N GLY A 185 -18.93 -1.22 2.16
CA GLY A 185 -19.54 -0.78 3.41
C GLY A 185 -18.90 -1.38 4.66
N GLY A 186 -19.60 -1.20 5.81
CA GLY A 186 -19.21 -1.79 7.08
C GLY A 186 -18.08 -1.08 7.82
N LYS A 187 -17.43 -1.82 8.73
CA LYS A 187 -16.40 -1.26 9.65
C LYS A 187 -15.11 -0.85 8.95
N SER A 188 -14.84 -1.39 7.77
CA SER A 188 -13.66 -1.09 6.93
C SER A 188 -14.06 -0.61 5.53
N GLY A 189 -15.26 -0.03 5.40
CA GLY A 189 -15.79 0.49 4.15
C GLY A 189 -15.26 1.90 3.80
N ILE A 190 -15.70 2.40 2.65
CA ILE A 190 -15.28 3.67 2.06
C ILE A 190 -15.34 4.84 3.06
N LEU A 191 -16.47 5.02 3.74
CA LEU A 191 -16.64 6.16 4.64
C LEU A 191 -15.73 6.12 5.87
N LYS A 192 -15.37 4.92 6.33
CA LYS A 192 -14.41 4.79 7.44
C LYS A 192 -13.02 5.22 7.02
N HIS A 193 -12.57 4.78 5.84
CA HIS A 193 -11.26 5.20 5.31
C HIS A 193 -11.25 6.68 4.95
N ALA A 194 -12.32 7.22 4.35
CA ALA A 194 -12.43 8.66 4.10
C ALA A 194 -12.28 9.46 5.40
N GLN A 195 -12.88 9.03 6.52
CA GLN A 195 -12.72 9.68 7.81
C GLN A 195 -11.29 9.60 8.34
N ASP A 196 -10.61 8.46 8.16
CA ASP A 196 -9.20 8.30 8.55
C ASP A 196 -8.30 9.22 7.71
N TRP A 197 -8.57 9.36 6.42
CA TRP A 197 -7.85 10.27 5.52
C TRP A 197 -8.10 11.75 5.83
N GLU A 198 -9.33 12.13 6.21
CA GLU A 198 -9.63 13.47 6.70
C GLU A 198 -8.77 13.81 7.93
N ASN A 199 -8.66 12.89 8.88
CA ASN A 199 -7.80 13.04 10.04
C ASN A 199 -6.31 13.11 9.66
N PHE A 200 -5.87 12.30 8.71
CA PHE A 200 -4.51 12.32 8.17
C PHE A 200 -4.18 13.70 7.56
N LYS A 201 -5.06 14.22 6.70
CA LYS A 201 -4.92 15.55 6.08
C LYS A 201 -4.94 16.66 7.13
N LYS A 202 -5.91 16.66 8.04
CA LYS A 202 -6.04 17.67 9.10
C LYS A 202 -4.81 17.76 10.01
N GLN A 203 -4.17 16.64 10.27
CA GLN A 203 -2.95 16.58 11.08
C GLN A 203 -1.67 16.79 10.26
N GLN A 204 -1.77 17.01 8.95
CA GLN A 204 -0.65 17.24 8.03
C GLN A 204 0.40 16.10 8.08
N LEU A 205 -0.03 14.86 8.28
CA LEU A 205 0.86 13.71 8.47
C LEU A 205 1.70 13.35 7.24
N PHE A 206 1.40 13.96 6.10
CA PHE A 206 2.25 13.85 4.92
C PHE A 206 3.52 14.68 5.04
N SER A 207 3.41 15.93 5.49
CA SER A 207 4.48 16.94 5.42
C SER A 207 5.10 17.32 6.77
N LYS A 208 4.39 17.08 7.87
CA LYS A 208 4.89 17.42 9.21
C LYS A 208 5.32 16.18 9.97
N ASP A 209 6.51 16.25 10.55
CA ASP A 209 6.97 15.26 11.51
C ASP A 209 6.03 15.25 12.72
N ILE A 210 5.72 14.04 13.17
CA ILE A 210 4.97 13.85 14.40
C ILE A 210 5.93 13.94 15.57
N ASP A 211 5.51 14.54 16.69
CA ASP A 211 6.30 14.75 17.90
C ASP A 211 7.29 13.62 18.22
N ASN A 212 8.49 13.98 18.69
CA ASN A 212 9.58 13.08 19.11
C ASN A 212 10.32 12.31 17.99
N GLY A 213 10.50 12.90 16.82
CA GLY A 213 11.40 12.36 15.78
C GLY A 213 10.78 11.25 14.92
N HIS A 214 9.45 11.17 14.86
CA HIS A 214 8.76 10.35 13.87
C HIS A 214 8.67 11.09 12.54
N ASN A 215 9.26 10.52 11.50
CA ASN A 215 9.24 11.10 10.16
C ASN A 215 7.80 11.23 9.63
N CYS A 216 7.53 12.30 8.88
CA CYS A 216 6.31 12.41 8.10
C CYS A 216 6.29 11.36 6.97
N LEU A 217 5.12 11.13 6.37
CA LEU A 217 5.00 10.14 5.27
C LEU A 217 5.90 10.52 4.08
N LYS A 218 6.04 11.81 3.77
CA LYS A 218 6.94 12.28 2.72
C LYS A 218 8.37 11.77 2.92
N GLN A 219 8.93 11.91 4.12
CA GLN A 219 10.29 11.43 4.41
C GLN A 219 10.40 9.91 4.34
N GLU A 220 9.37 9.18 4.77
CA GLU A 220 9.32 7.72 4.64
C GLU A 220 9.30 7.27 3.16
N ILE A 221 8.55 7.97 2.31
CA ILE A 221 8.52 7.73 0.85
C ILE A 221 9.92 7.94 0.24
N ILE A 222 10.59 9.04 0.58
CA ILE A 222 11.95 9.34 0.10
C ILE A 222 12.91 8.22 0.51
N ASN A 223 12.86 7.78 1.76
CA ASN A 223 13.72 6.70 2.25
C ASN A 223 13.44 5.38 1.51
N ILE A 224 12.18 5.00 1.31
CA ILE A 224 11.81 3.78 0.58
C ILE A 224 12.34 3.84 -0.85
N ILE A 225 12.12 4.95 -1.55
CA ILE A 225 12.57 5.11 -2.94
C ILE A 225 14.09 5.01 -3.02
N ASN A 226 14.82 5.75 -2.18
CA ASN A 226 16.29 5.72 -2.19
C ASN A 226 16.84 4.34 -1.85
N ASN A 227 16.23 3.61 -0.91
CA ASN A 227 16.61 2.23 -0.64
C ASN A 227 16.36 1.32 -1.86
N LYS A 228 15.21 1.48 -2.55
CA LYS A 228 14.93 0.69 -3.77
C LYS A 228 15.87 1.04 -4.93
N ILE A 229 16.22 2.31 -5.12
CA ILE A 229 17.24 2.74 -6.09
C ILE A 229 18.59 2.06 -5.82
N PHE A 230 18.99 1.97 -4.54
CA PHE A 230 20.23 1.30 -4.16
C PHE A 230 20.20 -0.22 -4.42
N LEU A 231 19.06 -0.86 -4.15
CA LEU A 231 18.92 -2.31 -4.28
C LEU A 231 18.69 -2.75 -5.73
N GLU A 232 17.96 -2.00 -6.54
CA GLU A 232 17.49 -2.39 -7.87
C GLU A 232 18.04 -1.42 -8.93
N GLU A 233 19.01 -1.87 -9.76
CA GLU A 233 19.63 -1.06 -10.82
C GLU A 233 18.62 -0.55 -11.87
N ASP A 234 17.60 -1.36 -12.14
CA ASP A 234 16.54 -1.06 -13.10
C ASP A 234 15.31 -0.36 -12.47
N TYR A 235 15.43 0.14 -11.20
CA TYR A 235 14.34 0.83 -10.55
C TYR A 235 13.87 2.04 -11.38
N PRO A 236 12.56 2.23 -11.59
CA PRO A 236 12.06 3.25 -12.53
C PRO A 236 12.37 4.70 -12.16
N ILE A 237 12.54 5.00 -10.87
CA ILE A 237 12.96 6.31 -10.36
C ILE A 237 14.49 6.27 -10.16
N LYS A 238 15.22 7.24 -10.71
CA LYS A 238 16.70 7.25 -10.67
C LYS A 238 17.27 8.14 -9.57
N GLN A 239 16.56 9.15 -9.14
CA GLN A 239 16.94 10.08 -8.08
C GLN A 239 15.72 10.48 -7.28
N CYS A 240 15.89 10.64 -5.96
CA CYS A 240 14.80 11.06 -5.08
C CYS A 240 15.36 11.91 -3.93
N SER A 241 14.84 13.12 -3.77
CA SER A 241 15.22 14.08 -2.74
C SER A 241 14.01 14.80 -2.17
N GLU A 242 14.19 15.59 -1.11
CA GLU A 242 13.12 16.42 -0.54
C GLU A 242 12.59 17.47 -1.53
N GLU A 243 13.46 18.00 -2.42
CA GLU A 243 13.08 19.01 -3.41
C GLU A 243 12.05 18.46 -4.42
N ASN A 244 12.13 17.17 -4.76
CA ASN A 244 11.15 16.54 -5.64
C ASN A 244 9.73 16.55 -5.06
N PHE A 245 9.59 16.63 -3.74
CA PHE A 245 8.31 16.64 -3.02
C PHE A 245 7.93 18.02 -2.48
N LYS A 246 8.64 19.09 -2.90
CA LYS A 246 8.28 20.46 -2.56
C LYS A 246 6.93 20.77 -3.19
N ASN A 247 5.98 21.26 -2.40
CA ASN A 247 4.62 21.59 -2.82
C ASN A 247 3.78 20.38 -3.32
N ILE A 248 4.22 19.14 -3.09
CA ILE A 248 3.40 17.96 -3.37
C ILE A 248 2.47 17.69 -2.20
N GLU A 249 1.18 17.60 -2.49
CA GLU A 249 0.15 17.06 -1.61
C GLU A 249 -0.33 15.72 -2.16
N PRO A 250 -0.56 14.71 -1.32
CA PRO A 250 -1.01 13.41 -1.79
C PRO A 250 -2.47 13.44 -2.22
N SER A 251 -2.80 12.70 -3.26
CA SER A 251 -4.18 12.42 -3.67
C SER A 251 -4.67 11.12 -3.06
N PHE A 252 -5.96 11.05 -2.73
CA PHE A 252 -6.60 9.89 -2.13
C PHE A 252 -7.48 9.16 -3.14
N TYR A 253 -7.24 7.86 -3.27
CA TYR A 253 -7.93 7.01 -4.23
C TYR A 253 -8.60 5.83 -3.57
N PHE A 254 -9.83 5.55 -3.97
CA PHE A 254 -10.45 4.24 -3.80
C PHE A 254 -10.33 3.48 -5.11
N LEU A 255 -9.57 2.39 -5.11
CA LEU A 255 -9.51 1.46 -6.23
C LEU A 255 -10.53 0.34 -5.99
N ILE A 256 -11.60 0.36 -6.77
CA ILE A 256 -12.72 -0.56 -6.62
C ILE A 256 -12.63 -1.63 -7.71
N CYS A 257 -12.27 -2.84 -7.34
CA CYS A 257 -12.33 -4.00 -8.23
C CYS A 257 -13.72 -4.62 -8.19
N SER A 258 -14.28 -4.92 -9.36
CA SER A 258 -15.68 -5.37 -9.46
C SER A 258 -15.95 -6.74 -8.82
N GLY A 259 -14.92 -7.56 -8.64
CA GLY A 259 -15.09 -8.95 -8.23
C GLY A 259 -15.79 -9.76 -9.33
N ASP A 260 -16.88 -10.42 -9.00
CA ASP A 260 -17.70 -11.18 -9.94
C ASP A 260 -18.78 -10.32 -10.63
N MET A 261 -18.80 -9.01 -10.36
CA MET A 261 -19.75 -8.05 -10.95
C MET A 261 -19.13 -7.37 -12.17
N THR A 262 -19.96 -6.76 -12.99
CA THR A 262 -19.51 -5.82 -14.03
C THR A 262 -19.12 -4.48 -13.40
N ILE A 263 -18.33 -3.68 -14.13
CA ILE A 263 -17.95 -2.32 -13.70
C ILE A 263 -19.21 -1.44 -13.46
N ASN A 264 -20.23 -1.56 -14.27
CA ASN A 264 -21.44 -0.75 -14.12
C ASN A 264 -22.25 -1.14 -12.87
N GLU A 265 -22.33 -2.42 -12.55
CA GLU A 265 -22.99 -2.89 -11.33
C GLU A 265 -22.27 -2.39 -10.10
N ILE A 266 -20.93 -2.54 -10.02
CA ILE A 266 -20.18 -2.07 -8.85
C ILE A 266 -20.23 -0.55 -8.70
N LYS A 267 -20.18 0.23 -9.80
CA LYS A 267 -20.39 1.69 -9.77
C LYS A 267 -21.76 2.05 -9.16
N ASN A 268 -22.80 1.32 -9.54
CA ASN A 268 -24.14 1.54 -8.99
C ASN A 268 -24.23 1.20 -7.50
N GLU A 269 -23.57 0.13 -7.05
CA GLU A 269 -23.51 -0.21 -5.62
C GLU A 269 -22.76 0.86 -4.81
N VAL A 270 -21.64 1.39 -5.32
CA VAL A 270 -20.93 2.51 -4.67
C VAL A 270 -21.84 3.74 -4.58
N ARG A 271 -22.56 4.09 -5.66
CA ARG A 271 -23.50 5.21 -5.66
C ARG A 271 -24.60 5.00 -4.61
N LYS A 272 -25.29 3.86 -4.62
CA LYS A 272 -26.35 3.52 -3.64
C LYS A 272 -25.83 3.64 -2.20
N TYR A 273 -24.63 3.15 -1.94
CA TYR A 273 -24.03 3.22 -0.61
C TYR A 273 -23.75 4.67 -0.18
N LEU A 274 -23.13 5.49 -1.04
CA LEU A 274 -22.79 6.87 -0.70
C LEU A 274 -24.02 7.76 -0.55
N TRP A 275 -25.03 7.63 -1.43
CA TRP A 275 -26.24 8.45 -1.41
C TRP A 275 -27.40 7.90 -0.58
N SER A 276 -27.18 6.95 0.32
CA SER A 276 -28.22 6.57 1.27
C SER A 276 -28.53 7.74 2.21
N GLU A 277 -29.80 7.91 2.60
CA GLU A 277 -30.26 8.98 3.49
C GLU A 277 -29.43 9.04 4.78
N GLU A 278 -29.16 7.87 5.38
CA GLU A 278 -28.34 7.78 6.58
C GLU A 278 -26.94 8.39 6.38
N LYS A 279 -26.30 8.18 5.21
CA LYS A 279 -24.96 8.68 4.95
C LYS A 279 -24.97 10.17 4.62
N CYS A 280 -25.92 10.62 3.80
CA CYS A 280 -26.09 12.03 3.48
C CYS A 280 -26.47 12.89 4.70
N SER A 281 -27.04 12.31 5.74
CA SER A 281 -27.28 13.03 7.00
C SER A 281 -26.01 13.35 7.78
N LYS A 282 -24.95 12.53 7.65
CA LYS A 282 -23.70 12.61 8.43
C LYS A 282 -22.52 13.18 7.66
N TYR A 283 -22.53 13.04 6.35
CA TYR A 283 -21.43 13.41 5.46
C TYR A 283 -21.89 14.40 4.40
N ASN A 284 -20.99 15.29 3.99
CA ASN A 284 -21.15 16.04 2.76
C ASN A 284 -20.69 15.14 1.63
N ILE A 285 -21.60 14.66 0.80
CA ILE A 285 -21.25 13.84 -0.36
C ILE A 285 -21.65 14.63 -1.59
N LYS A 286 -20.66 15.18 -2.27
CA LYS A 286 -20.86 15.95 -3.48
C LYS A 286 -20.07 15.34 -4.62
N LYS A 287 -20.72 15.09 -5.75
CA LYS A 287 -20.02 14.74 -6.97
C LYS A 287 -19.27 15.98 -7.47
N VAL A 288 -17.95 15.90 -7.53
CA VAL A 288 -17.13 16.90 -8.19
C VAL A 288 -17.12 16.54 -9.67
N SER A 289 -17.31 17.53 -10.55
CA SER A 289 -17.37 17.33 -12.00
C SER A 289 -16.27 16.36 -12.46
N THR A 290 -16.67 15.31 -13.16
CA THR A 290 -15.72 14.42 -13.84
C THR A 290 -15.80 14.77 -15.32
N ASN A 291 -14.70 15.21 -15.90
CA ASN A 291 -14.56 15.17 -17.34
C ASN A 291 -14.69 13.71 -17.75
N ASN A 292 -15.69 13.37 -18.50
CA ASN A 292 -16.11 12.09 -19.10
C ASN A 292 -15.04 10.97 -19.21
N VAL A 293 -14.38 10.66 -18.12
CA VAL A 293 -13.47 9.51 -18.05
C VAL A 293 -14.28 8.32 -17.56
N GLU A 294 -14.36 7.32 -18.37
CA GLU A 294 -15.32 6.22 -18.27
C GLU A 294 -15.26 5.47 -16.92
N ASN A 295 -14.10 5.40 -16.28
CA ASN A 295 -13.89 4.62 -15.05
C ASN A 295 -13.37 5.42 -13.87
N VAL A 296 -13.50 6.75 -13.88
CA VAL A 296 -13.10 7.61 -12.77
C VAL A 296 -14.28 8.43 -12.26
N MET A 297 -14.49 8.46 -10.96
CA MET A 297 -15.45 9.34 -10.30
C MET A 297 -14.74 10.08 -9.17
N LYS A 298 -14.96 11.38 -9.07
CA LYS A 298 -14.40 12.22 -7.99
C LYS A 298 -15.51 12.72 -7.08
N TYR A 299 -15.31 12.56 -5.80
CA TYR A 299 -16.26 13.00 -4.78
C TYR A 299 -15.56 13.78 -3.68
N ASP A 300 -16.22 14.83 -3.18
CA ASP A 300 -15.96 15.34 -1.84
C ASP A 300 -16.72 14.45 -0.86
N ILE A 301 -15.99 13.79 0.04
CA ILE A 301 -16.55 12.95 1.10
C ILE A 301 -15.99 13.45 2.42
N SER A 302 -16.62 14.46 2.99
CA SER A 302 -16.21 15.04 4.26
C SER A 302 -17.30 14.91 5.30
N LYS A 303 -16.90 14.77 6.58
CA LYS A 303 -17.86 14.83 7.67
C LYS A 303 -18.47 16.25 7.74
N LYS A 304 -19.77 16.38 8.02
CA LYS A 304 -20.42 17.68 8.18
C LYS A 304 -19.70 18.53 9.24
N GLY A 305 -19.32 19.74 8.88
CA GLY A 305 -18.55 20.65 9.73
C GLY A 305 -17.02 20.47 9.67
N ALA A 306 -16.51 19.56 8.85
CA ALA A 306 -15.09 19.44 8.54
C ALA A 306 -14.77 20.11 7.19
N GLY A 307 -13.47 20.25 6.88
CA GLY A 307 -13.01 20.76 5.58
C GLY A 307 -13.26 19.74 4.45
N GLU A 308 -13.08 20.17 3.22
CA GLU A 308 -13.27 19.32 2.04
C GLU A 308 -12.23 18.21 1.96
N LEU A 309 -12.69 17.00 1.63
CA LEU A 309 -11.85 15.83 1.33
C LEU A 309 -12.23 15.28 -0.04
N TYR A 310 -11.40 15.56 -1.01
CA TYR A 310 -11.56 15.02 -2.35
C TYR A 310 -10.98 13.61 -2.44
N CYS A 311 -11.83 12.65 -2.84
CA CYS A 311 -11.44 11.27 -3.11
C CYS A 311 -11.77 10.92 -4.55
N GLU A 312 -10.83 10.27 -5.23
CA GLU A 312 -11.05 9.74 -6.57
C GLU A 312 -11.36 8.25 -6.49
N PHE A 313 -12.34 7.81 -7.29
CA PHE A 313 -12.76 6.42 -7.38
C PHE A 313 -12.34 5.89 -8.74
N LEU A 314 -11.45 4.91 -8.71
CA LEU A 314 -10.99 4.17 -9.86
C LEU A 314 -11.71 2.82 -9.88
N PHE A 315 -12.15 2.37 -11.04
CA PHE A 315 -12.86 1.10 -11.17
C PHE A 315 -12.10 0.17 -12.09
N ALA A 316 -11.88 -1.05 -11.61
CA ALA A 316 -11.23 -2.12 -12.35
C ALA A 316 -12.13 -3.35 -12.43
N GLU A 317 -12.05 -4.08 -13.54
CA GLU A 317 -12.79 -5.31 -13.73
C GLU A 317 -12.06 -6.50 -13.11
N GLY A 318 -12.82 -7.42 -12.49
CA GLY A 318 -12.30 -8.66 -11.96
C GLY A 318 -11.76 -8.58 -10.53
N GLN A 319 -11.07 -9.63 -10.13
CA GLN A 319 -10.43 -9.80 -8.82
C GLN A 319 -9.21 -10.72 -8.93
N LYS A 320 -8.39 -10.81 -7.86
CA LYS A 320 -7.18 -11.64 -7.79
C LYS A 320 -6.21 -11.29 -8.94
N GLU A 321 -5.58 -12.31 -9.50
CA GLU A 321 -4.65 -12.21 -10.63
C GLU A 321 -5.32 -11.76 -11.93
N ASN A 322 -6.64 -11.92 -12.02
CA ASN A 322 -7.43 -11.64 -13.21
C ASN A 322 -7.91 -10.19 -13.32
N VAL A 323 -7.47 -9.30 -12.42
CA VAL A 323 -7.86 -7.89 -12.49
C VAL A 323 -7.38 -7.29 -13.80
N ASN A 324 -8.34 -6.81 -14.58
CA ASN A 324 -8.07 -6.16 -15.86
C ASN A 324 -7.91 -4.65 -15.67
N ILE A 325 -6.71 -4.25 -15.33
CA ILE A 325 -6.28 -2.85 -15.28
C ILE A 325 -4.87 -2.77 -15.88
N ASN A 326 -4.66 -1.89 -16.83
CA ASN A 326 -3.33 -1.69 -17.40
C ASN A 326 -2.41 -0.95 -16.45
N ASP A 327 -2.94 0.08 -15.80
CA ASP A 327 -2.28 0.91 -14.80
C ASP A 327 -3.22 1.14 -13.62
N ILE A 328 -2.68 1.29 -12.42
CA ILE A 328 -3.47 1.65 -11.24
C ILE A 328 -4.05 3.05 -11.41
N ILE A 329 -3.26 3.98 -11.94
CA ILE A 329 -3.68 5.33 -12.28
C ILE A 329 -3.25 5.59 -13.71
N ASP A 330 -4.21 5.94 -14.57
CA ASP A 330 -3.93 6.36 -15.94
C ASP A 330 -3.63 7.86 -15.98
N ASP A 331 -2.43 8.24 -16.39
CA ASP A 331 -2.00 9.63 -16.51
C ASP A 331 -2.89 10.46 -17.44
N LYS A 332 -3.44 9.86 -18.50
CA LYS A 332 -4.36 10.54 -19.40
C LYS A 332 -5.64 10.99 -18.70
N ASN A 333 -6.01 10.31 -17.63
CA ASN A 333 -7.16 10.62 -16.81
C ASN A 333 -6.80 11.63 -15.70
N TYR A 334 -5.52 11.72 -15.34
CA TYR A 334 -5.04 12.55 -14.24
C TYR A 334 -4.77 14.00 -14.67
N ASP A 335 -4.17 14.21 -15.85
CA ASP A 335 -3.79 15.56 -16.34
C ASP A 335 -4.98 16.43 -16.78
N ARG A 336 -6.16 15.82 -16.96
CA ARG A 336 -7.38 16.55 -17.35
C ARG A 336 -8.14 17.18 -16.18
N ASN A 337 -7.71 16.98 -14.94
CA ASN A 337 -8.40 17.45 -13.73
C ASN A 337 -7.67 18.58 -12.98
N ILE A 338 -6.67 19.21 -13.59
CA ILE A 338 -5.85 20.29 -12.97
C ILE A 338 -6.05 21.65 -13.67
N GLU A 339 -7.08 21.80 -14.49
CA GLU A 339 -7.52 23.12 -14.98
C GLU A 339 -8.76 23.59 -14.22
#